data_89e8a0323a3cf0f7040f0eddf9e77f75
#
_entry.id   89e8a0323a3cf0f7040f0eddf9e77f75
#
_cell.length_a   1.000
_cell.length_b   1.000
_cell.length_c   1.000
_cell.angle_alpha   90.00
_cell.angle_beta   90.00
_cell.angle_gamma   90.00
#
_symmetry.space_group_name_H-M   'P 1'
#
loop_
_entity.id
_entity.type
_entity.pdbx_description
1 polymer ?
#
loop_
_entity_poly.entity_id
_entity_poly.type
_entity_poly.pdbx_seq_one_letter_code
_entity_poly.pdbx_strand_id
1 'polypeptide(L)'
;MKILLVEDDAALRAALEELLHREGYVVQKAANYLEARGGLDANIDLVMLDVGLPDGDGVNLCKCWRSEGVQTPILFLTAKDEELDIVRGLDAGGNDYVTKPFRMQELLSRIRALLRGRNSADSVISRSGITLDKSSLQASRDGQTLILTLTEYKILSRLLSSRSILTRSALLESLWDTDSRFIDDNTLSVHVSRLREKVGAGHIKTVRGVGYQWVD
;
A
#
# COMPACT_ATOMS: atom_id res chain seq x y z
N MET A 1 15.38 1.95 -6.73
CA MET A 1 14.38 0.87 -6.72
C MET A 1 14.18 0.38 -8.15
N LYS A 2 14.01 -0.94 -8.33
CA LYS A 2 13.89 -1.60 -9.65
C LYS A 2 12.46 -2.08 -9.87
N ILE A 3 11.86 -1.70 -10.99
CA ILE A 3 10.48 -2.04 -11.37
C ILE A 3 10.52 -2.99 -12.58
N LEU A 4 9.80 -4.12 -12.50
CA LEU A 4 9.51 -4.95 -13.66
C LEU A 4 8.21 -4.44 -14.31
N LEU A 5 8.32 -3.89 -15.51
CA LEU A 5 7.20 -3.40 -16.31
C LEU A 5 6.83 -4.44 -17.37
N VAL A 6 5.65 -5.02 -17.21
CA VAL A 6 5.07 -6.04 -18.11
C VAL A 6 3.90 -5.41 -18.85
N GLU A 7 4.09 -5.12 -20.13
CA GLU A 7 3.13 -4.42 -20.99
C GLU A 7 3.42 -4.81 -22.44
N ASP A 8 2.43 -5.25 -23.18
CA ASP A 8 2.61 -5.69 -24.58
C ASP A 8 2.61 -4.52 -25.57
N ASP A 9 1.84 -3.45 -25.30
CA ASP A 9 1.86 -2.23 -26.11
C ASP A 9 3.24 -1.55 -26.04
N ALA A 10 3.96 -1.59 -27.14
CA ALA A 10 5.32 -1.04 -27.24
C ALA A 10 5.37 0.48 -27.00
N ALA A 11 4.33 1.22 -27.43
CA ALA A 11 4.28 2.68 -27.26
C ALA A 11 4.00 3.04 -25.78
N LEU A 12 3.04 2.38 -25.16
CA LEU A 12 2.73 2.56 -23.74
C LEU A 12 3.91 2.12 -22.86
N ARG A 13 4.53 0.98 -23.17
CA ARG A 13 5.70 0.48 -22.45
C ARG A 13 6.86 1.47 -22.50
N ALA A 14 7.14 2.08 -23.68
CA ALA A 14 8.20 3.08 -23.82
C ALA A 14 7.87 4.38 -23.04
N ALA A 15 6.63 4.85 -23.10
CA ALA A 15 6.20 6.04 -22.36
C ALA A 15 6.27 5.84 -20.84
N LEU A 16 5.87 4.66 -20.34
CA LEU A 16 5.98 4.32 -18.93
C LEU A 16 7.44 4.18 -18.48
N GLU A 17 8.29 3.56 -19.29
CA GLU A 17 9.73 3.47 -19.02
C GLU A 17 10.35 4.87 -18.85
N GLU A 18 10.09 5.77 -19.78
CA GLU A 18 10.60 7.15 -19.72
C GLU A 18 10.11 7.88 -18.46
N LEU A 19 8.81 7.76 -18.14
CA LEU A 19 8.23 8.34 -16.94
C LEU A 19 8.92 7.82 -15.67
N LEU A 20 9.07 6.50 -15.55
CA LEU A 20 9.66 5.86 -14.39
C LEU A 20 11.15 6.20 -14.23
N HIS A 21 11.88 6.30 -15.33
CA HIS A 21 13.28 6.77 -15.29
C HIS A 21 13.41 8.21 -14.81
N ARG A 22 12.50 9.12 -15.23
CA ARG A 22 12.46 10.50 -14.73
C ARG A 22 12.21 10.58 -13.22
N GLU A 23 11.45 9.63 -12.68
CA GLU A 23 11.18 9.50 -11.23
C GLU A 23 12.30 8.75 -10.48
N GLY A 24 13.39 8.38 -11.16
CA GLY A 24 14.58 7.76 -10.57
C GLY A 24 14.47 6.24 -10.35
N TYR A 25 13.52 5.56 -10.99
CA TYR A 25 13.40 4.12 -10.95
C TYR A 25 14.27 3.45 -12.04
N VAL A 26 14.79 2.27 -11.75
CA VAL A 26 15.40 1.38 -12.75
C VAL A 26 14.29 0.49 -13.30
N VAL A 27 14.14 0.43 -14.62
CA VAL A 27 13.06 -0.33 -15.25
C VAL A 27 13.63 -1.54 -15.99
N GLN A 28 13.09 -2.71 -15.67
CA GLN A 28 13.26 -3.92 -16.47
C GLN A 28 11.94 -4.16 -17.21
N LYS A 29 12.01 -4.46 -18.50
CA LYS A 29 10.84 -4.62 -19.36
C LYS A 29 10.59 -6.07 -19.70
N ALA A 30 9.31 -6.42 -19.87
CA ALA A 30 8.83 -7.64 -20.50
C ALA A 30 7.64 -7.30 -21.40
N ALA A 31 7.57 -7.90 -22.59
CA ALA A 31 6.51 -7.66 -23.55
C ALA A 31 5.41 -8.72 -23.52
N ASN A 32 5.61 -9.78 -22.77
CA ASN A 32 4.71 -10.93 -22.74
C ASN A 32 4.87 -11.75 -21.45
N TYR A 33 4.01 -12.75 -21.28
CA TYR A 33 3.98 -13.63 -20.12
C TYR A 33 5.30 -14.37 -19.88
N LEU A 34 5.87 -14.96 -20.94
CA LEU A 34 7.10 -15.77 -20.83
C LEU A 34 8.30 -14.94 -20.45
N GLU A 35 8.47 -13.76 -21.05
CA GLU A 35 9.53 -12.82 -20.67
C GLU A 35 9.37 -12.36 -19.22
N ALA A 36 8.14 -12.02 -18.80
CA ALA A 36 7.86 -11.57 -17.45
C ALA A 36 8.17 -12.67 -16.42
N ARG A 37 7.79 -13.90 -16.70
CA ARG A 37 8.04 -15.04 -15.81
C ARG A 37 9.54 -15.30 -15.62
N GLY A 38 10.34 -15.20 -16.69
CA GLY A 38 11.80 -15.34 -16.63
C GLY A 38 12.52 -14.11 -16.09
N GLY A 39 11.87 -12.95 -16.11
CA GLY A 39 12.47 -11.66 -15.73
C GLY A 39 12.33 -11.30 -14.26
N LEU A 40 11.50 -11.98 -13.50
CA LEU A 40 11.31 -11.68 -12.08
C LEU A 40 12.45 -12.28 -11.24
N ASP A 41 13.25 -11.41 -10.66
CA ASP A 41 14.34 -11.76 -9.74
C ASP A 41 14.16 -11.11 -8.35
N ALA A 42 15.00 -11.48 -7.39
CA ALA A 42 14.93 -10.97 -6.02
C ALA A 42 15.21 -9.46 -5.88
N ASN A 43 15.77 -8.82 -6.92
CA ASN A 43 16.09 -7.39 -6.91
C ASN A 43 14.92 -6.53 -7.43
N ILE A 44 13.83 -7.15 -7.90
CA ILE A 44 12.64 -6.42 -8.34
C ILE A 44 11.86 -5.93 -7.10
N ASP A 45 11.68 -4.63 -7.01
CA ASP A 45 10.99 -3.97 -5.90
C ASP A 45 9.47 -3.86 -6.10
N LEU A 46 9.03 -3.81 -7.35
CA LEU A 46 7.62 -3.72 -7.76
C LEU A 46 7.45 -4.36 -9.13
N VAL A 47 6.34 -5.04 -9.33
CA VAL A 47 5.90 -5.47 -10.66
C VAL A 47 4.72 -4.60 -11.08
N MET A 48 4.78 -3.98 -12.26
CA MET A 48 3.65 -3.42 -12.96
C MET A 48 3.25 -4.42 -14.04
N LEU A 49 2.03 -4.95 -13.96
CA LEU A 49 1.61 -6.11 -14.74
C LEU A 49 0.31 -5.83 -15.48
N ASP A 50 0.37 -5.85 -16.82
CA ASP A 50 -0.83 -5.86 -17.62
C ASP A 50 -1.59 -7.18 -17.43
N VAL A 51 -2.91 -7.09 -17.31
CA VAL A 51 -3.79 -8.26 -17.25
C VAL A 51 -3.86 -8.96 -18.61
N GLY A 52 -3.99 -8.21 -19.70
CA GLY A 52 -4.11 -8.72 -21.06
C GLY A 52 -2.76 -8.89 -21.75
N LEU A 53 -2.14 -10.05 -21.67
CA LEU A 53 -0.90 -10.35 -22.37
C LEU A 53 -1.13 -11.23 -23.59
N PRO A 54 -0.34 -11.10 -24.67
CA PRO A 54 -0.59 -11.81 -25.94
C PRO A 54 -0.46 -13.33 -25.84
N ASP A 55 0.31 -13.83 -24.88
CA ASP A 55 0.63 -15.24 -24.68
C ASP A 55 0.11 -15.80 -23.35
N GLY A 56 -0.72 -15.03 -22.60
CA GLY A 56 -1.26 -15.48 -21.34
C GLY A 56 -2.04 -14.40 -20.58
N ASP A 57 -2.50 -14.72 -19.39
CA ASP A 57 -3.27 -13.87 -18.51
C ASP A 57 -2.39 -13.40 -17.33
N GLY A 58 -2.23 -12.08 -17.14
CA GLY A 58 -1.44 -11.51 -16.07
C GLY A 58 -1.91 -11.91 -14.67
N VAL A 59 -3.23 -12.14 -14.48
CA VAL A 59 -3.76 -12.64 -13.20
C VAL A 59 -3.25 -14.06 -12.91
N ASN A 60 -3.19 -14.90 -13.93
CA ASN A 60 -2.63 -16.25 -13.81
C ASN A 60 -1.13 -16.22 -13.53
N LEU A 61 -0.39 -15.26 -14.10
CA LEU A 61 1.02 -15.04 -13.80
C LEU A 61 1.23 -14.65 -12.34
N CYS A 62 0.40 -13.75 -11.84
CA CYS A 62 0.40 -13.37 -10.42
C CYS A 62 0.19 -14.58 -9.51
N LYS A 63 -0.84 -15.41 -9.78
CA LYS A 63 -1.11 -16.65 -9.02
C LYS A 63 0.08 -17.60 -9.03
N CYS A 64 0.73 -17.78 -10.20
CA CYS A 64 1.92 -18.60 -10.34
C CYS A 64 3.04 -18.09 -9.43
N TRP A 65 3.37 -16.81 -9.50
CA TRP A 65 4.39 -16.20 -8.63
C TRP A 65 4.06 -16.32 -7.13
N ARG A 66 2.80 -16.12 -6.75
CA ARG A 66 2.38 -16.27 -5.35
C ARG A 66 2.50 -17.72 -4.86
N SER A 67 2.20 -18.70 -5.70
CA SER A 67 2.38 -20.13 -5.38
C SER A 67 3.87 -20.52 -5.26
N GLU A 68 4.75 -19.80 -5.95
CA GLU A 68 6.22 -19.94 -5.85
C GLU A 68 6.81 -19.14 -4.65
N GLY A 69 5.97 -18.48 -3.84
CA GLY A 69 6.39 -17.74 -2.64
C GLY A 69 6.86 -16.31 -2.89
N VAL A 70 6.67 -15.77 -4.11
CA VAL A 70 7.03 -14.39 -4.45
C VAL A 70 6.17 -13.40 -3.66
N GLN A 71 6.81 -12.51 -2.89
CA GLN A 71 6.15 -11.47 -2.09
C GLN A 71 6.30 -10.07 -2.69
N THR A 72 6.96 -9.94 -3.85
CA THR A 72 7.11 -8.65 -4.54
C THR A 72 5.73 -8.06 -4.80
N PRO A 73 5.46 -6.79 -4.42
CA PRO A 73 4.19 -6.15 -4.70
C PRO A 73 3.90 -6.07 -6.20
N ILE A 74 2.63 -6.29 -6.55
CA ILE A 74 2.15 -6.30 -7.93
C ILE A 74 1.06 -5.25 -8.07
N LEU A 75 1.27 -4.30 -9.00
CA LEU A 75 0.30 -3.32 -9.45
C LEU A 75 -0.23 -3.76 -10.82
N PHE A 76 -1.52 -4.10 -10.87
CA PHE A 76 -2.15 -4.45 -12.13
C PHE A 76 -2.46 -3.21 -12.98
N LEU A 77 -2.23 -3.33 -14.29
CA LEU A 77 -2.73 -2.42 -15.31
C LEU A 77 -3.88 -3.14 -16.02
N THR A 78 -5.09 -2.59 -16.02
CA THR A 78 -6.28 -3.28 -16.54
C THR A 78 -7.12 -2.36 -17.41
N ALA A 79 -7.87 -2.91 -18.38
CA ALA A 79 -8.85 -2.14 -19.12
C ALA A 79 -10.08 -1.79 -18.27
N LYS A 80 -10.75 -0.67 -18.58
CA LYS A 80 -11.82 -0.08 -17.78
C LYS A 80 -13.09 -0.93 -17.65
N ASP A 81 -13.29 -1.90 -18.53
CA ASP A 81 -14.55 -2.66 -18.67
C ASP A 81 -14.56 -4.00 -17.91
N GLU A 82 -13.52 -4.27 -17.10
CA GLU A 82 -13.31 -5.57 -16.46
C GLU A 82 -13.30 -5.46 -14.93
N GLU A 83 -14.41 -4.98 -14.32
CA GLU A 83 -14.58 -5.01 -12.87
C GLU A 83 -14.33 -6.39 -12.25
N LEU A 84 -14.68 -7.45 -13.00
CA LEU A 84 -14.41 -8.83 -12.59
C LEU A 84 -12.91 -9.16 -12.53
N ASP A 85 -12.08 -8.56 -13.38
CA ASP A 85 -10.64 -8.82 -13.37
C ASP A 85 -9.93 -8.07 -12.24
N ILE A 86 -10.48 -6.95 -11.79
CA ILE A 86 -9.99 -6.25 -10.59
C ILE A 86 -10.13 -7.16 -9.37
N VAL A 87 -11.31 -7.71 -9.15
CA VAL A 87 -11.56 -8.64 -8.03
C VAL A 87 -10.68 -9.88 -8.16
N ARG A 88 -10.64 -10.50 -9.34
CA ARG A 88 -9.79 -11.67 -9.63
C ARG A 88 -8.30 -11.40 -9.42
N GLY A 89 -7.82 -10.19 -9.79
CA GLY A 89 -6.42 -9.78 -9.62
C GLY A 89 -6.04 -9.62 -8.14
N LEU A 90 -6.89 -8.98 -7.35
CA LEU A 90 -6.68 -8.82 -5.92
C LEU A 90 -6.75 -10.16 -5.18
N ASP A 91 -7.74 -11.00 -5.52
CA ASP A 91 -7.87 -12.36 -4.98
C ASP A 91 -6.69 -13.27 -5.39
N ALA A 92 -6.06 -12.99 -6.53
CA ALA A 92 -4.85 -13.66 -6.99
C ALA A 92 -3.58 -13.27 -6.20
N GLY A 93 -3.69 -12.30 -5.29
CA GLY A 93 -2.57 -11.78 -4.50
C GLY A 93 -1.93 -10.52 -5.07
N GLY A 94 -2.59 -9.81 -5.99
CA GLY A 94 -2.23 -8.45 -6.38
C GLY A 94 -2.37 -7.47 -5.22
N ASN A 95 -1.61 -6.39 -5.23
CA ASN A 95 -1.57 -5.43 -4.12
C ASN A 95 -2.37 -4.16 -4.43
N ASP A 96 -2.52 -3.80 -5.71
CA ASP A 96 -3.32 -2.66 -6.17
C ASP A 96 -3.55 -2.79 -7.69
N TYR A 97 -4.38 -1.91 -8.26
CA TYR A 97 -4.66 -1.84 -9.69
C TYR A 97 -4.83 -0.41 -10.18
N VAL A 98 -4.63 -0.22 -11.48
CA VAL A 98 -4.91 1.03 -12.20
C VAL A 98 -5.62 0.72 -13.51
N THR A 99 -6.74 1.39 -13.76
CA THR A 99 -7.52 1.20 -14.99
C THR A 99 -7.01 2.08 -16.13
N LYS A 100 -6.79 1.48 -17.31
CA LYS A 100 -6.47 2.21 -18.55
C LYS A 100 -7.74 2.88 -19.13
N PRO A 101 -7.69 4.15 -19.58
CA PRO A 101 -6.55 5.07 -19.52
C PRO A 101 -6.38 5.69 -18.13
N PHE A 102 -5.17 5.73 -17.62
CA PHE A 102 -4.85 6.28 -16.30
C PHE A 102 -4.18 7.65 -16.37
N ARG A 103 -4.29 8.40 -15.28
CA ARG A 103 -3.53 9.64 -15.07
C ARG A 103 -2.15 9.31 -14.50
N MET A 104 -1.09 9.90 -15.07
CA MET A 104 0.30 9.64 -14.63
C MET A 104 0.52 9.93 -13.15
N GLN A 105 -0.11 10.99 -12.62
CA GLN A 105 -0.03 11.33 -11.18
C GLN A 105 -0.64 10.25 -10.28
N GLU A 106 -1.75 9.66 -10.69
CA GLU A 106 -2.38 8.54 -9.98
C GLU A 106 -1.46 7.32 -9.96
N LEU A 107 -0.96 6.91 -11.14
CA LEU A 107 -0.04 5.80 -11.27
C LEU A 107 1.19 5.96 -10.36
N LEU A 108 1.85 7.11 -10.41
CA LEU A 108 3.01 7.40 -9.58
C LEU A 108 2.70 7.41 -8.08
N SER A 109 1.50 7.87 -7.69
CA SER A 109 1.06 7.85 -6.30
C SER A 109 0.90 6.40 -5.78
N ARG A 110 0.32 5.51 -6.58
CA ARG A 110 0.14 4.09 -6.25
C ARG A 110 1.49 3.36 -6.20
N ILE A 111 2.38 3.60 -7.16
CA ILE A 111 3.75 3.07 -7.15
C ILE A 111 4.46 3.45 -5.86
N ARG A 112 4.46 4.74 -5.49
CA ARG A 112 5.07 5.20 -4.24
C ARG A 112 4.42 4.57 -3.00
N ALA A 113 3.12 4.33 -3.01
CA ALA A 113 2.41 3.68 -1.90
C ALA A 113 2.88 2.23 -1.72
N LEU A 114 2.99 1.47 -2.81
CA LEU A 114 3.42 0.08 -2.78
C LEU A 114 4.91 -0.07 -2.41
N LEU A 115 5.76 0.80 -2.90
CA LEU A 115 7.20 0.79 -2.61
C LEU A 115 7.54 1.23 -1.18
N ARG A 116 6.70 2.05 -0.53
CA ARG A 116 6.88 2.42 0.89
C ARG A 116 6.87 1.21 1.83
N GLY A 117 6.13 0.16 1.49
CA GLY A 117 6.06 -1.06 2.30
C GLY A 117 7.34 -1.91 2.28
N ARG A 118 8.25 -1.69 1.34
CA ARG A 118 9.41 -2.58 1.11
C ARG A 118 10.71 -2.17 1.79
N ASN A 119 10.84 -0.94 2.24
CA ASN A 119 11.94 -0.55 3.12
C ASN A 119 11.69 -1.15 4.51
N SER A 120 12.17 -2.36 4.71
CA SER A 120 11.92 -3.18 5.91
C SER A 120 12.35 -2.54 7.24
N ALA A 121 13.18 -1.51 7.22
CA ALA A 121 13.46 -0.68 8.38
C ALA A 121 12.32 0.31 8.70
N ASP A 122 11.52 0.72 7.69
CA ASP A 122 10.41 1.67 7.84
C ASP A 122 9.01 1.00 7.83
N SER A 123 8.93 -0.30 7.50
CA SER A 123 7.65 -1.01 7.45
C SER A 123 7.15 -1.39 8.85
N VAL A 124 8.04 -1.59 9.79
CA VAL A 124 7.70 -1.95 11.17
C VAL A 124 8.00 -0.76 12.09
N ILE A 125 6.96 -0.24 12.73
CA ILE A 125 7.12 0.73 13.81
C ILE A 125 6.97 -0.03 15.12
N SER A 126 8.00 0.01 15.97
CA SER A 126 7.92 -0.55 17.31
C SER A 126 8.16 0.55 18.35
N ARG A 127 7.21 0.72 19.27
CA ARG A 127 7.27 1.75 20.31
C ARG A 127 6.42 1.35 21.52
N SER A 128 6.96 1.43 22.72
CA SER A 128 6.26 1.14 23.99
C SER A 128 5.55 -0.23 24.02
N GLY A 129 6.20 -1.29 23.48
CA GLY A 129 5.61 -2.64 23.40
C GLY A 129 4.59 -2.82 22.25
N ILE A 130 4.22 -1.75 21.55
CA ILE A 130 3.38 -1.82 20.37
C ILE A 130 4.24 -1.96 19.12
N THR A 131 3.96 -2.98 18.33
CA THR A 131 4.57 -3.19 17.01
C THR A 131 3.50 -3.10 15.95
N LEU A 132 3.76 -2.32 14.91
CA LEU A 132 2.86 -2.07 13.82
C LEU A 132 3.56 -2.37 12.50
N ASP A 133 3.07 -3.35 11.76
CA ASP A 133 3.57 -3.70 10.44
C ASP A 133 2.70 -3.04 9.38
N LYS A 134 3.29 -2.10 8.65
CA LYS A 134 2.61 -1.35 7.59
C LYS A 134 2.37 -2.17 6.32
N SER A 135 3.14 -3.24 6.13
CA SER A 135 3.04 -4.07 4.94
C SER A 135 1.86 -5.05 5.03
N SER A 136 1.65 -5.63 6.21
CA SER A 136 0.55 -6.57 6.47
C SER A 136 -0.68 -5.91 7.10
N LEU A 137 -0.63 -4.60 7.42
CA LEU A 137 -1.64 -3.87 8.18
C LEU A 137 -1.95 -4.52 9.55
N GLN A 138 -0.99 -5.20 10.12
CA GLN A 138 -1.12 -5.86 11.42
C GLN A 138 -0.54 -5.02 12.54
N ALA A 139 -1.11 -5.17 13.72
CA ALA A 139 -0.61 -4.58 14.96
C ALA A 139 -0.51 -5.65 16.04
N SER A 140 0.48 -5.52 16.91
CA SER A 140 0.62 -6.36 18.10
C SER A 140 1.04 -5.52 19.31
N ARG A 141 0.70 -6.01 20.49
CA ARG A 141 1.16 -5.48 21.78
C ARG A 141 1.84 -6.60 22.55
N ASP A 142 3.08 -6.40 22.92
CA ASP A 142 3.89 -7.39 23.64
C ASP A 142 3.84 -8.80 23.00
N GLY A 143 3.83 -8.84 21.66
CA GLY A 143 3.75 -10.06 20.85
C GLY A 143 2.32 -10.62 20.64
N GLN A 144 1.29 -10.05 21.26
CA GLN A 144 -0.10 -10.46 21.05
C GLN A 144 -0.76 -9.61 19.98
N THR A 145 -1.42 -10.25 19.00
CA THR A 145 -2.10 -9.55 17.91
C THR A 145 -3.22 -8.65 18.42
N LEU A 146 -3.23 -7.39 17.98
CA LEU A 146 -4.30 -6.43 18.22
C LEU A 146 -5.29 -6.44 17.06
N ILE A 147 -6.57 -6.66 17.35
CA ILE A 147 -7.63 -6.53 16.34
C ILE A 147 -8.05 -5.07 16.26
N LEU A 148 -7.61 -4.40 15.17
CA LEU A 148 -7.92 -3.00 14.89
C LEU A 148 -8.82 -2.88 13.67
N THR A 149 -9.74 -1.91 13.68
CA THR A 149 -10.37 -1.45 12.45
C THR A 149 -9.35 -0.67 11.60
N LEU A 150 -9.60 -0.51 10.30
CA LEU A 150 -8.71 0.24 9.42
C LEU A 150 -8.51 1.69 9.91
N THR A 151 -9.56 2.33 10.42
CA THR A 151 -9.48 3.68 11.00
C THR A 151 -8.61 3.72 12.25
N GLU A 152 -8.78 2.77 13.17
CA GLU A 152 -7.94 2.65 14.37
C GLU A 152 -6.48 2.39 13.99
N TYR A 153 -6.24 1.54 13.01
CA TYR A 153 -4.90 1.26 12.48
C TYR A 153 -4.24 2.52 11.91
N LYS A 154 -4.96 3.29 11.07
CA LYS A 154 -4.46 4.55 10.49
C LYS A 154 -4.11 5.57 11.58
N ILE A 155 -4.98 5.75 12.59
CA ILE A 155 -4.74 6.63 13.74
C ILE A 155 -3.49 6.18 14.51
N LEU A 156 -3.38 4.90 14.83
CA LEU A 156 -2.24 4.33 15.56
C LEU A 156 -0.94 4.53 14.79
N SER A 157 -0.94 4.25 13.49
CA SER A 157 0.21 4.44 12.60
C SER A 157 0.72 5.88 12.61
N ARG A 158 -0.18 6.86 12.58
CA ARG A 158 0.18 8.27 12.66
C ARG A 158 0.75 8.65 14.03
N LEU A 159 0.13 8.19 15.10
CA LEU A 159 0.58 8.47 16.47
C LEU A 159 1.98 7.88 16.75
N LEU A 160 2.22 6.64 16.35
CA LEU A 160 3.52 5.98 16.53
C LEU A 160 4.63 6.59 15.65
N SER A 161 4.29 7.07 14.46
CA SER A 161 5.24 7.70 13.53
C SER A 161 5.62 9.12 13.96
N SER A 162 4.83 9.76 14.82
CA SER A 162 5.05 11.15 15.25
C SER A 162 5.63 11.19 16.67
N ARG A 163 6.61 12.07 16.87
CA ARG A 163 7.11 12.44 18.22
C ARG A 163 6.46 13.71 18.75
N SER A 164 5.67 14.39 17.94
CA SER A 164 4.99 15.64 18.27
C SER A 164 3.50 15.43 18.48
N ILE A 165 2.82 16.47 18.97
CA ILE A 165 1.36 16.51 19.06
C ILE A 165 0.79 16.50 17.63
N LEU A 166 -0.13 15.60 17.35
CA LEU A 166 -0.92 15.58 16.13
C LEU A 166 -2.22 16.34 16.35
N THR A 167 -2.45 17.36 15.54
CA THR A 167 -3.69 18.12 15.62
C THR A 167 -4.88 17.26 15.16
N ARG A 168 -6.09 17.60 15.63
CA ARG A 168 -7.31 16.90 15.20
C ARG A 168 -7.50 16.98 13.69
N SER A 169 -7.27 18.16 13.09
CA SER A 169 -7.32 18.35 11.63
C SER A 169 -6.32 17.47 10.88
N ALA A 170 -5.08 17.40 11.31
CA ALA A 170 -4.06 16.55 10.67
C ALA A 170 -4.39 15.05 10.76
N LEU A 171 -5.02 14.60 11.84
CA LEU A 171 -5.52 13.23 11.94
C LEU A 171 -6.71 13.01 11.01
N LEU A 172 -7.68 13.91 10.99
CA LEU A 172 -8.83 13.82 10.09
C LEU A 172 -8.40 13.82 8.62
N GLU A 173 -7.53 14.72 8.20
CA GLU A 173 -6.95 14.74 6.85
C GLU A 173 -6.28 13.42 6.47
N SER A 174 -5.59 12.79 7.41
CA SER A 174 -4.93 11.50 7.18
C SER A 174 -5.90 10.32 7.07
N LEU A 175 -7.13 10.49 7.51
CA LEU A 175 -8.20 9.50 7.43
C LEU A 175 -9.08 9.70 6.19
N TRP A 176 -8.96 10.86 5.54
CA TRP A 176 -9.64 11.13 4.27
C TRP A 176 -8.97 10.31 3.17
N ASP A 177 -9.52 9.17 2.92
CA ASP A 177 -9.26 8.36 1.73
C ASP A 177 -10.56 8.28 0.92
N THR A 178 -10.43 7.98 -0.34
CA THR A 178 -11.33 7.99 -1.48
C THR A 178 -12.77 7.49 -1.25
N ASP A 179 -13.11 6.96 -0.11
CA ASP A 179 -14.43 6.39 0.24
C ASP A 179 -15.35 7.34 1.03
N SER A 180 -15.36 8.64 0.73
CA SER A 180 -16.46 9.60 1.03
C SER A 180 -17.21 9.46 2.38
N ARG A 181 -16.70 8.75 3.37
CA ARG A 181 -17.30 8.72 4.71
C ARG A 181 -16.65 9.81 5.54
N PHE A 182 -17.37 10.89 5.72
CA PHE A 182 -17.00 11.97 6.64
C PHE A 182 -16.79 11.40 8.05
N ILE A 183 -15.54 11.27 8.46
CA ILE A 183 -15.22 11.10 9.87
C ILE A 183 -15.22 12.50 10.46
N ASP A 184 -16.24 12.81 11.25
CA ASP A 184 -16.34 14.06 11.96
C ASP A 184 -15.47 14.06 13.24
N ASP A 185 -15.35 15.21 13.87
CA ASP A 185 -14.55 15.41 15.08
C ASP A 185 -15.02 14.55 16.26
N ASN A 186 -16.33 14.27 16.36
CA ASN A 186 -16.90 13.41 17.40
C ASN A 186 -16.50 11.95 17.17
N THR A 187 -16.59 11.50 15.93
CA THR A 187 -16.21 10.14 15.51
C THR A 187 -14.73 9.86 15.76
N LEU A 188 -13.84 10.84 15.52
CA LEU A 188 -12.41 10.73 15.87
C LEU A 188 -12.20 10.43 17.36
N SER A 189 -12.92 11.12 18.24
CA SER A 189 -12.83 10.93 19.68
C SER A 189 -13.24 9.52 20.11
N VAL A 190 -14.26 8.94 19.47
CA VAL A 190 -14.70 7.57 19.72
C VAL A 190 -13.64 6.55 19.29
N HIS A 191 -13.05 6.73 18.11
CA HIS A 191 -11.97 5.85 17.65
C HIS A 191 -10.75 5.91 18.54
N VAL A 192 -10.35 7.10 19.01
CA VAL A 192 -9.24 7.26 19.97
C VAL A 192 -9.56 6.60 21.31
N SER A 193 -10.80 6.68 21.79
CA SER A 193 -11.20 6.02 23.04
C SER A 193 -11.07 4.49 22.92
N ARG A 194 -11.62 3.91 21.86
CA ARG A 194 -11.50 2.46 21.58
C ARG A 194 -10.05 2.01 21.38
N LEU A 195 -9.26 2.85 20.73
CA LEU A 195 -7.84 2.55 20.52
C LEU A 195 -7.08 2.54 21.87
N ARG A 196 -7.38 3.46 22.81
CA ARG A 196 -6.82 3.44 24.16
C ARG A 196 -7.09 2.16 24.92
N GLU A 197 -8.28 1.60 24.81
CA GLU A 197 -8.64 0.33 25.43
C GLU A 197 -7.74 -0.81 24.92
N LYS A 198 -7.40 -0.78 23.63
CA LYS A 198 -6.60 -1.84 22.96
C LYS A 198 -5.10 -1.68 23.22
N VAL A 199 -4.56 -0.46 23.07
CA VAL A 199 -3.11 -0.19 23.20
C VAL A 199 -2.68 0.12 24.63
N GLY A 200 -3.61 0.42 25.54
CA GLY A 200 -3.38 0.87 26.91
C GLY A 200 -3.64 2.36 27.08
N ALA A 201 -4.37 2.71 28.12
CA ALA A 201 -4.87 4.07 28.35
C ALA A 201 -3.75 5.13 28.54
N GLY A 202 -2.55 4.70 28.95
CA GLY A 202 -1.41 5.61 29.20
C GLY A 202 -0.73 6.14 27.95
N HIS A 203 -0.81 5.43 26.82
CA HIS A 203 -0.01 5.74 25.64
C HIS A 203 -0.55 6.88 24.75
N ILE A 204 -1.83 7.19 24.83
CA ILE A 204 -2.42 8.25 24.00
C ILE A 204 -2.91 9.38 24.91
N LYS A 205 -2.16 10.49 24.98
CA LYS A 205 -2.51 11.67 25.75
C LYS A 205 -3.37 12.63 24.90
N THR A 206 -4.44 13.15 25.51
CA THR A 206 -5.20 14.27 24.91
C THR A 206 -4.54 15.59 25.31
N VAL A 207 -4.23 16.41 24.30
CA VAL A 207 -3.84 17.81 24.49
C VAL A 207 -5.07 18.67 24.20
N ARG A 208 -5.70 19.18 25.27
CA ARG A 208 -6.97 19.92 25.18
C ARG A 208 -6.88 21.06 24.18
N GLY A 209 -7.87 21.17 23.31
CA GLY A 209 -7.95 22.20 22.25
C GLY A 209 -6.98 22.01 21.09
N VAL A 210 -6.08 21.02 21.11
CA VAL A 210 -5.07 20.81 20.08
C VAL A 210 -5.23 19.45 19.38
N GLY A 211 -5.14 18.34 20.12
CA GLY A 211 -5.16 17.02 19.51
C GLY A 211 -4.69 15.89 20.42
N TYR A 212 -3.92 14.98 19.86
CA TYR A 212 -3.45 13.77 20.55
C TYR A 212 -1.95 13.58 20.37
N GLN A 213 -1.32 12.94 21.36
CA GLN A 213 0.11 12.64 21.34
C GLN A 213 0.33 11.22 21.86
N TRP A 214 1.25 10.49 21.21
CA TRP A 214 1.76 9.25 21.77
C TRP A 214 2.78 9.53 22.87
N VAL A 215 2.66 8.82 23.97
CA VAL A 215 3.57 8.89 25.13
C VAL A 215 4.11 7.50 25.39
N ASP A 216 5.43 7.39 25.59
CA ASP A 216 6.12 6.13 25.91
C ASP A 216 5.93 5.72 27.36
#